data_3a7ee031df8a8fa90fb236e2ef42bb9c
#
_entry.id   3a7ee031df8a8fa90fb236e2ef42bb9c
#
_cell.length_a   1.000
_cell.length_b   1.000
_cell.length_c   1.000
_cell.angle_alpha   90.00
_cell.angle_beta   90.00
_cell.angle_gamma   90.00
#
_symmetry.space_group_name_H-M   'P 1'
#
loop_
_entity.id
_entity.type
_entity.pdbx_description
1 polymer ?
#
loop_
_entity_poly.entity_id
_entity_poly.type
_entity_poly.pdbx_seq_one_letter_code
_entity_poly.pdbx_strand_id
1 'polypeptide(L)'
;YFANQRIEPVRRFTYDTLNQLIKATGWETAKPSFGPALPEWQAFGPPDASRWSNYSETYHHDAAGNLLERTHLGAENDTLIMRVAEHSNRSIKDRPGADLEALFDVRGNLLELQPGQALQWNGRNELAQVTQVTRIAAADDWERYVYDAEGMRLRKCRSAAAKSVIHTAEVRYLPGIELHTNSATGERLQVISVQVGRCTVRLLHWDSPPPDDVENDQLRYCFDDHLGSSAIEVDAQAKPMSQEVYYPFGGTAWLAGRQEVESSYKTIRYSGKERDATGLYYYGARFYAPWLQRWLSPDPAGDIDALNFYDFVNNRPLVFFDSDGYAPISAAEYDVMFEQKIGIPDIVKHRGMANISLHLPLLASKLKEALKLAVEGLSRSVEELKNGSHDREKLNAHFGVGGGSNTDQLIKVYKEALSGLKRITDTSEKIVVFDDVDGDYADTAAFVIPGDRREKIYVNNQFFTSAPTEELAFIIIHERIHQSKVISAQKDLWYLVPTSSDYAGAKLVSGNVDLKTSKNAAMASMSKRMMTTTNIVIDDIDPSVQDDFVNVAGGASIDEALESFKKTPALRTKMAFRNPDNYASYIMAPAI
;
A
#
# COMPACT_ATOMS: atom_id res chain seq x y z
N TYR A 1 18.60 -15.70 20.97
CA TYR A 1 19.71 -16.68 20.91
C TYR A 1 19.16 -18.09 21.11
N PHE A 2 19.47 -18.98 20.20
CA PHE A 2 19.21 -20.41 20.33
C PHE A 2 20.44 -21.16 19.84
N ALA A 3 20.87 -22.22 20.57
CA ALA A 3 22.08 -23.02 20.26
C ALA A 3 23.32 -22.16 19.94
N ASN A 4 23.53 -21.08 20.70
CA ASN A 4 24.59 -20.07 20.49
C ASN A 4 24.51 -19.28 19.17
N GLN A 5 23.40 -19.35 18.44
CA GLN A 5 23.16 -18.56 17.26
C GLN A 5 22.27 -17.34 17.58
N ARG A 6 22.60 -16.20 16.99
CA ARG A 6 21.78 -15.00 16.99
C ARG A 6 21.08 -14.87 15.64
N ILE A 7 19.75 -14.84 15.64
CA ILE A 7 18.99 -14.55 14.43
C ILE A 7 18.97 -13.02 14.25
N GLU A 8 19.48 -12.54 13.13
CA GLU A 8 19.44 -11.13 12.75
C GLU A 8 18.20 -10.85 11.91
N PRO A 9 17.26 -9.96 12.35
CA PRO A 9 16.08 -9.59 11.59
C PRO A 9 16.42 -8.52 10.54
N VAL A 10 17.51 -8.73 9.78
CA VAL A 10 18.02 -7.80 8.78
C VAL A 10 18.09 -8.51 7.44
N ARG A 11 17.61 -7.84 6.40
CA ARG A 11 17.76 -8.26 5.00
C ARG A 11 18.82 -7.41 4.35
N ARG A 12 19.69 -8.04 3.54
CA ARG A 12 20.70 -7.35 2.74
C ARG A 12 20.69 -7.94 1.33
N PHE A 13 20.85 -7.06 0.35
CA PHE A 13 20.77 -7.40 -1.06
C PHE A 13 21.99 -6.84 -1.79
N THR A 14 22.55 -7.61 -2.73
CA THR A 14 23.69 -7.20 -3.53
C THR A 14 23.33 -7.41 -5.01
N TYR A 15 23.70 -6.46 -5.82
CA TYR A 15 23.40 -6.43 -7.25
C TYR A 15 24.70 -6.40 -8.06
N ASP A 16 24.67 -6.90 -9.29
CA ASP A 16 25.73 -6.76 -10.25
C ASP A 16 25.71 -5.41 -10.98
N THR A 17 26.57 -5.26 -11.98
CA THR A 17 26.65 -4.02 -12.80
C THR A 17 25.45 -3.82 -13.73
N LEU A 18 24.64 -4.86 -13.98
CA LEU A 18 23.39 -4.82 -14.71
C LEU A 18 22.18 -4.62 -13.79
N ASN A 19 22.44 -4.39 -12.49
CA ASN A 19 21.44 -4.30 -11.42
C ASN A 19 20.62 -5.59 -11.21
N GLN A 20 21.12 -6.76 -11.65
CA GLN A 20 20.49 -8.04 -11.33
C GLN A 20 20.84 -8.45 -9.89
N LEU A 21 19.90 -9.06 -9.19
CA LEU A 21 20.12 -9.55 -7.83
C LEU A 21 21.08 -10.76 -7.86
N ILE A 22 22.23 -10.64 -7.21
CA ILE A 22 23.23 -11.72 -7.14
C ILE A 22 23.38 -12.31 -5.73
N LYS A 23 22.93 -11.61 -4.70
CA LYS A 23 22.95 -12.14 -3.33
C LYS A 23 21.84 -11.52 -2.48
N ALA A 24 21.21 -12.37 -1.67
CA ALA A 24 20.26 -11.96 -0.64
C ALA A 24 20.59 -12.64 0.69
N THR A 25 20.37 -11.93 1.81
CA THR A 25 20.41 -12.50 3.15
C THR A 25 19.18 -12.06 3.92
N GLY A 26 18.74 -12.89 4.86
CA GLY A 26 17.57 -12.60 5.67
C GLY A 26 17.36 -13.66 6.74
N TRP A 27 16.11 -13.90 7.05
CA TRP A 27 15.68 -14.90 8.02
C TRP A 27 14.48 -15.69 7.50
N GLU A 28 14.35 -16.91 7.95
CA GLU A 28 13.37 -17.87 7.46
C GLU A 28 12.88 -18.79 8.58
N THR A 29 11.87 -19.61 8.28
CA THR A 29 11.44 -20.71 9.14
C THR A 29 12.51 -21.79 9.26
N ALA A 30 12.48 -22.55 10.37
CA ALA A 30 13.36 -23.73 10.54
C ALA A 30 13.04 -24.87 9.54
N LYS A 31 11.89 -24.86 8.88
CA LYS A 31 11.49 -25.82 7.84
C LYS A 31 11.00 -25.09 6.60
N PRO A 32 11.93 -24.62 5.76
CA PRO A 32 11.60 -23.91 4.51
C PRO A 32 11.01 -24.87 3.46
N SER A 33 10.46 -24.30 2.38
CA SER A 33 10.03 -25.05 1.20
C SER A 33 10.64 -24.40 -0.05
N PHE A 34 11.31 -25.19 -0.88
CA PHE A 34 11.93 -24.78 -2.13
C PHE A 34 11.18 -25.30 -3.36
N GLY A 35 9.93 -25.63 -3.21
CA GLY A 35 9.03 -26.15 -4.25
C GLY A 35 7.69 -25.44 -4.29
N PRO A 36 6.68 -26.06 -4.91
CA PRO A 36 5.35 -25.47 -5.03
C PRO A 36 4.56 -25.43 -3.72
N ALA A 37 4.98 -26.15 -2.66
CA ALA A 37 4.31 -26.11 -1.36
C ALA A 37 4.65 -24.84 -0.57
N LEU A 38 3.78 -24.47 0.36
CA LEU A 38 4.11 -23.49 1.41
C LEU A 38 5.02 -24.14 2.46
N PRO A 39 5.84 -23.38 3.18
CA PRO A 39 6.54 -23.89 4.35
C PRO A 39 5.55 -24.26 5.46
N GLU A 40 6.03 -24.95 6.49
CA GLU A 40 5.22 -25.30 7.66
C GLU A 40 4.61 -24.04 8.29
N TRP A 41 3.29 -24.06 8.47
CA TRP A 41 2.57 -22.99 9.16
C TRP A 41 2.96 -22.93 10.63
N GLN A 42 3.01 -21.72 11.20
CA GLN A 42 3.38 -21.50 12.58
C GLN A 42 2.31 -20.71 13.32
N ALA A 43 1.90 -21.18 14.51
CA ALA A 43 1.02 -20.40 15.37
C ALA A 43 1.74 -19.14 15.90
N PHE A 44 1.03 -18.02 16.02
CA PHE A 44 1.51 -16.91 16.83
C PHE A 44 1.72 -17.35 18.28
N GLY A 45 2.80 -16.93 18.90
CA GLY A 45 3.14 -17.33 20.25
C GLY A 45 4.36 -16.58 20.78
N PRO A 46 4.83 -16.94 22.00
CA PRO A 46 6.05 -16.37 22.54
C PRO A 46 7.23 -16.56 21.58
N PRO A 47 8.20 -15.63 21.58
CA PRO A 47 9.39 -15.76 20.75
C PRO A 47 10.13 -17.07 21.05
N ASP A 48 10.22 -17.94 20.05
CA ASP A 48 10.97 -19.20 20.11
C ASP A 48 12.04 -19.17 19.02
N ALA A 49 13.29 -18.96 19.44
CA ALA A 49 14.40 -18.84 18.52
C ALA A 49 14.72 -20.14 17.76
N SER A 50 14.21 -21.31 18.22
CA SER A 50 14.38 -22.58 17.50
C SER A 50 13.59 -22.66 16.20
N ARG A 51 12.59 -21.79 16.03
CA ARG A 51 11.70 -21.73 14.87
C ARG A 51 12.25 -20.91 13.70
N TRP A 52 13.44 -20.31 13.88
CA TRP A 52 14.02 -19.33 12.99
C TRP A 52 15.46 -19.67 12.62
N SER A 53 15.85 -19.37 11.40
CA SER A 53 17.22 -19.41 10.92
C SER A 53 17.54 -18.16 10.09
N ASN A 54 18.80 -17.75 10.04
CA ASN A 54 19.23 -16.84 9.01
C ASN A 54 19.57 -17.61 7.73
N TYR A 55 19.30 -17.01 6.58
CA TYR A 55 19.65 -17.58 5.29
C TYR A 55 20.55 -16.65 4.47
N SER A 56 21.23 -17.25 3.50
CA SER A 56 21.93 -16.55 2.43
C SER A 56 21.63 -17.25 1.10
N GLU A 57 21.17 -16.49 0.11
CA GLU A 57 21.00 -16.94 -1.27
C GLU A 57 21.99 -16.24 -2.19
N THR A 58 22.59 -17.00 -3.11
CA THR A 58 23.40 -16.47 -4.21
C THR A 58 22.80 -16.92 -5.54
N TYR A 59 22.84 -16.02 -6.53
CA TYR A 59 22.25 -16.21 -7.84
C TYR A 59 23.30 -15.98 -8.90
N HIS A 60 23.39 -16.91 -9.86
CA HIS A 60 24.27 -16.83 -11.01
C HIS A 60 23.45 -16.77 -12.29
N HIS A 61 23.63 -15.72 -13.06
CA HIS A 61 22.94 -15.51 -14.33
C HIS A 61 23.94 -15.58 -15.48
N ASP A 62 23.47 -15.98 -16.67
CA ASP A 62 24.24 -15.83 -17.90
C ASP A 62 24.15 -14.40 -18.48
N ALA A 63 24.81 -14.14 -19.59
CA ALA A 63 24.81 -12.83 -20.25
C ALA A 63 23.41 -12.42 -20.80
N ALA A 64 22.50 -13.38 -20.97
CA ALA A 64 21.13 -13.16 -21.41
C ALA A 64 20.13 -13.05 -20.23
N GLY A 65 20.63 -13.00 -19.00
CA GLY A 65 19.80 -12.90 -17.80
C GLY A 65 19.10 -14.20 -17.39
N ASN A 66 19.46 -15.34 -17.97
CA ASN A 66 18.88 -16.60 -17.50
C ASN A 66 19.54 -17.02 -16.19
N LEU A 67 18.72 -17.44 -15.21
CA LEU A 67 19.23 -18.06 -13.99
C LEU A 67 19.93 -19.39 -14.34
N LEU A 68 21.19 -19.53 -13.96
CA LEU A 68 21.96 -20.79 -14.10
C LEU A 68 21.95 -21.57 -12.79
N GLU A 69 22.14 -20.86 -11.67
CA GLU A 69 22.19 -21.47 -10.34
C GLU A 69 21.66 -20.51 -9.26
N ARG A 70 20.86 -21.06 -8.36
CA ARG A 70 20.60 -20.45 -7.06
C ARG A 70 21.08 -21.40 -5.97
N THR A 71 22.00 -20.94 -5.14
CA THR A 71 22.42 -21.65 -3.92
C THR A 71 21.80 -21.01 -2.71
N HIS A 72 21.09 -21.79 -1.90
CA HIS A 72 20.50 -21.40 -0.63
C HIS A 72 21.23 -22.08 0.54
N LEU A 73 21.65 -21.30 1.52
CA LEU A 73 22.27 -21.75 2.75
C LEU A 73 21.46 -21.19 3.92
N GLY A 74 20.87 -22.05 4.74
CA GLY A 74 19.98 -21.64 5.81
C GLY A 74 19.62 -22.75 6.78
N ALA A 75 18.35 -22.83 7.17
CA ALA A 75 17.82 -23.94 7.99
C ALA A 75 17.99 -25.28 7.29
N GLU A 76 17.72 -25.30 6.00
CA GLU A 76 18.01 -26.39 5.08
C GLU A 76 18.74 -25.81 3.88
N ASN A 77 19.76 -26.51 3.39
CA ASN A 77 20.49 -26.09 2.20
C ASN A 77 19.81 -26.63 0.95
N ASP A 78 19.68 -25.78 -0.07
CA ASP A 78 19.15 -26.18 -1.38
C ASP A 78 19.95 -25.54 -2.51
N THR A 79 20.08 -26.26 -3.61
CA THR A 79 20.68 -25.74 -4.83
C THR A 79 19.76 -26.02 -6.02
N LEU A 80 19.33 -24.96 -6.67
CA LEU A 80 18.60 -25.03 -7.93
C LEU A 80 19.59 -24.81 -9.07
N ILE A 81 19.77 -25.81 -9.90
CA ILE A 81 20.54 -25.72 -11.15
C ILE A 81 19.55 -25.68 -12.29
N MET A 82 19.72 -24.70 -13.18
CA MET A 82 18.89 -24.54 -14.37
C MET A 82 19.70 -24.91 -15.62
N ARG A 83 19.09 -25.69 -16.50
CA ARG A 83 19.63 -25.96 -17.83
C ARG A 83 18.91 -25.07 -18.83
N VAL A 84 19.66 -24.23 -19.53
CA VAL A 84 19.20 -23.28 -20.53
C VAL A 84 19.40 -23.86 -21.92
N ALA A 85 18.47 -23.60 -22.84
CA ALA A 85 18.61 -23.99 -24.25
C ALA A 85 19.70 -23.19 -24.95
N GLU A 86 20.39 -23.79 -25.89
CA GLU A 86 21.53 -23.18 -26.57
C GLU A 86 21.14 -21.93 -27.41
N HIS A 87 19.95 -21.94 -27.99
CA HIS A 87 19.48 -20.91 -28.92
C HIS A 87 18.24 -20.17 -28.49
N SER A 88 17.85 -20.27 -27.21
CA SER A 88 16.69 -19.57 -26.65
C SER A 88 16.82 -19.39 -25.16
N ASN A 89 15.95 -18.57 -24.55
CA ASN A 89 15.84 -18.39 -23.08
C ASN A 89 15.03 -19.49 -22.41
N ARG A 90 14.60 -20.56 -23.11
CA ARG A 90 13.93 -21.69 -22.50
C ARG A 90 14.85 -22.37 -21.51
N SER A 91 14.38 -22.61 -20.30
CA SER A 91 15.17 -23.34 -19.31
C SER A 91 14.28 -24.13 -18.36
N ILE A 92 14.82 -25.18 -17.82
CA ILE A 92 14.18 -26.08 -16.86
C ILE A 92 15.11 -26.33 -15.68
N LYS A 93 14.55 -26.74 -14.53
CA LYS A 93 15.37 -27.32 -13.48
C LYS A 93 16.13 -28.51 -14.04
N ASP A 94 17.46 -28.51 -13.89
CA ASP A 94 18.28 -29.60 -14.41
C ASP A 94 17.93 -30.94 -13.77
N ARG A 95 17.72 -31.95 -14.61
CA ARG A 95 17.40 -33.32 -14.19
C ARG A 95 17.97 -34.32 -15.23
N PRO A 96 18.49 -35.45 -14.76
CA PRO A 96 19.04 -36.46 -15.66
C PRO A 96 18.00 -36.94 -16.68
N GLY A 97 18.43 -37.02 -17.96
CA GLY A 97 17.61 -37.57 -19.04
C GLY A 97 16.46 -36.71 -19.56
N ALA A 98 16.25 -35.49 -19.03
CA ALA A 98 15.24 -34.61 -19.56
C ALA A 98 15.66 -34.02 -20.91
N ASP A 99 14.77 -34.12 -21.88
CA ASP A 99 14.93 -33.42 -23.17
C ASP A 99 14.29 -32.03 -23.02
N LEU A 100 15.14 -30.99 -22.99
CA LEU A 100 14.69 -29.62 -22.76
C LEU A 100 13.72 -29.14 -23.85
N GLU A 101 14.04 -29.44 -25.13
CA GLU A 101 13.20 -28.98 -26.25
C GLU A 101 11.84 -29.68 -26.25
N ALA A 102 11.77 -30.95 -25.86
CA ALA A 102 10.51 -31.69 -25.77
C ALA A 102 9.60 -31.21 -24.62
N LEU A 103 10.14 -30.44 -23.66
CA LEU A 103 9.39 -29.90 -22.55
C LEU A 103 8.76 -28.53 -22.83
N PHE A 104 8.92 -28.02 -24.05
CA PHE A 104 8.24 -26.80 -24.49
C PHE A 104 7.44 -27.07 -25.77
N ASP A 105 6.29 -26.42 -25.89
CA ASP A 105 5.55 -26.43 -27.14
C ASP A 105 6.18 -25.49 -28.19
N VAL A 106 5.63 -25.50 -29.40
CA VAL A 106 6.17 -24.69 -30.52
C VAL A 106 6.07 -23.17 -30.25
N ARG A 107 5.21 -22.75 -29.32
CA ARG A 107 5.03 -21.36 -28.90
C ARG A 107 5.91 -20.97 -27.72
N GLY A 108 6.66 -21.93 -27.16
CA GLY A 108 7.57 -21.71 -26.03
C GLY A 108 6.92 -21.91 -24.66
N ASN A 109 5.71 -22.43 -24.57
CA ASN A 109 5.08 -22.72 -23.28
C ASN A 109 5.67 -23.98 -22.66
N LEU A 110 5.94 -23.97 -21.36
CA LEU A 110 6.37 -25.13 -20.62
C LEU A 110 5.25 -26.18 -20.58
N LEU A 111 5.57 -27.44 -20.82
CA LEU A 111 4.60 -28.54 -20.88
C LEU A 111 4.58 -29.41 -19.62
N GLU A 112 5.57 -29.31 -18.77
CA GLU A 112 5.67 -30.07 -17.52
C GLU A 112 6.31 -29.23 -16.41
N LEU A 113 5.58 -29.04 -15.32
CA LEU A 113 6.04 -28.25 -14.17
C LEU A 113 7.06 -29.02 -13.32
N GLN A 114 6.73 -30.26 -13.03
CA GLN A 114 7.57 -31.28 -12.39
C GLN A 114 7.21 -32.66 -12.97
N PRO A 115 8.06 -33.69 -12.82
CA PRO A 115 7.75 -35.01 -13.34
C PRO A 115 6.34 -35.49 -12.97
N GLY A 116 5.50 -35.74 -13.99
CA GLY A 116 4.10 -36.13 -13.83
C GLY A 116 3.12 -34.97 -13.62
N GLN A 117 3.56 -33.73 -13.63
CA GLN A 117 2.70 -32.53 -13.54
C GLN A 117 2.61 -31.84 -14.90
N ALA A 118 1.82 -32.38 -15.80
CA ALA A 118 1.65 -31.86 -17.14
C ALA A 118 0.88 -30.52 -17.13
N LEU A 119 1.32 -29.60 -18.01
CA LEU A 119 0.70 -28.33 -18.31
C LEU A 119 0.01 -28.41 -19.66
N GLN A 120 -1.23 -27.96 -19.76
CA GLN A 120 -1.98 -27.89 -21.01
C GLN A 120 -2.34 -26.44 -21.32
N TRP A 121 -2.06 -26.04 -22.54
CA TRP A 121 -2.30 -24.69 -23.05
C TRP A 121 -3.40 -24.69 -24.09
N ASN A 122 -4.23 -23.66 -24.13
CA ASN A 122 -5.29 -23.53 -25.11
C ASN A 122 -4.80 -22.85 -26.41
N GLY A 123 -5.70 -22.69 -27.38
CA GLY A 123 -5.36 -22.08 -28.68
C GLY A 123 -4.96 -20.61 -28.61
N ARG A 124 -5.27 -19.91 -27.50
CA ARG A 124 -4.91 -18.51 -27.24
C ARG A 124 -3.64 -18.34 -26.40
N ASN A 125 -2.92 -19.43 -26.16
CA ASN A 125 -1.69 -19.43 -25.36
C ASN A 125 -1.93 -19.21 -23.85
N GLU A 126 -3.12 -19.51 -23.35
CA GLU A 126 -3.45 -19.43 -21.93
C GLU A 126 -3.34 -20.81 -21.29
N LEU A 127 -2.84 -20.86 -20.04
CA LEU A 127 -2.76 -22.11 -19.29
C LEU A 127 -4.16 -22.64 -18.98
N ALA A 128 -4.53 -23.77 -19.55
CA ALA A 128 -5.86 -24.35 -19.43
C ALA A 128 -5.98 -25.35 -18.28
N GLN A 129 -4.90 -26.13 -18.02
CA GLN A 129 -4.90 -27.14 -16.97
C GLN A 129 -3.49 -27.41 -16.45
N VAL A 130 -3.42 -27.69 -15.16
CA VAL A 130 -2.25 -28.27 -14.47
C VAL A 130 -2.66 -29.60 -13.88
N THR A 131 -2.00 -30.68 -14.28
CA THR A 131 -2.11 -31.98 -13.61
C THR A 131 -1.28 -31.93 -12.33
N GLN A 132 -1.90 -32.14 -11.17
CA GLN A 132 -1.24 -32.12 -9.87
C GLN A 132 -0.73 -33.50 -9.44
N VAL A 133 -1.54 -34.52 -9.69
CA VAL A 133 -1.21 -35.92 -9.40
C VAL A 133 -1.68 -36.80 -10.55
N THR A 134 -0.75 -37.50 -11.21
CA THR A 134 -1.05 -38.52 -12.20
C THR A 134 -1.33 -39.85 -11.52
N ARG A 135 -2.40 -40.55 -11.90
CA ARG A 135 -2.86 -41.82 -11.33
C ARG A 135 -2.95 -42.91 -12.40
N ILE A 136 -2.56 -44.14 -12.03
CA ILE A 136 -2.58 -45.30 -12.97
C ILE A 136 -4.00 -45.88 -13.09
N ALA A 137 -4.78 -45.89 -12.01
CA ALA A 137 -6.07 -46.60 -11.96
C ALA A 137 -7.26 -45.71 -11.52
N ALA A 138 -7.10 -44.41 -11.50
CA ALA A 138 -8.11 -43.43 -11.14
C ALA A 138 -7.95 -42.16 -11.95
N ALA A 139 -8.93 -41.25 -11.87
CA ALA A 139 -8.80 -39.93 -12.49
C ALA A 139 -7.67 -39.14 -11.83
N ASP A 140 -6.91 -38.41 -12.65
CA ASP A 140 -5.86 -37.51 -12.18
C ASP A 140 -6.42 -36.38 -11.33
N ASP A 141 -5.62 -35.89 -10.38
CA ASP A 141 -5.92 -34.64 -9.72
C ASP A 141 -5.43 -33.49 -10.62
N TRP A 142 -6.28 -32.50 -10.80
CA TRP A 142 -5.98 -31.38 -11.70
C TRP A 142 -6.60 -30.08 -11.22
N GLU A 143 -6.03 -28.96 -11.72
CA GLU A 143 -6.62 -27.63 -11.65
C GLU A 143 -6.81 -27.06 -13.06
N ARG A 144 -8.01 -26.57 -13.37
CA ARG A 144 -8.39 -26.02 -14.69
C ARG A 144 -8.80 -24.57 -14.59
N TYR A 145 -8.52 -23.82 -15.65
CA TYR A 145 -8.79 -22.40 -15.76
C TYR A 145 -9.64 -22.11 -17.00
N VAL A 146 -10.55 -21.15 -16.84
CA VAL A 146 -11.38 -20.62 -17.93
C VAL A 146 -11.23 -19.11 -17.95
N TYR A 147 -11.07 -18.56 -19.15
CA TYR A 147 -10.81 -17.15 -19.38
C TYR A 147 -11.90 -16.50 -20.23
N ASP A 148 -12.06 -15.18 -20.12
CA ASP A 148 -12.92 -14.39 -21.01
C ASP A 148 -12.23 -14.09 -22.35
N ALA A 149 -12.83 -13.17 -23.13
CA ALA A 149 -12.29 -12.76 -24.42
C ALA A 149 -11.01 -11.95 -24.31
N GLU A 150 -10.82 -11.23 -23.21
CA GLU A 150 -9.66 -10.39 -22.88
C GLU A 150 -8.53 -11.17 -22.22
N GLY A 151 -8.71 -12.48 -21.95
CA GLY A 151 -7.71 -13.33 -21.29
C GLY A 151 -7.74 -13.26 -19.76
N MET A 152 -8.76 -12.61 -19.16
CA MET A 152 -8.92 -12.57 -17.71
C MET A 152 -9.57 -13.86 -17.20
N ARG A 153 -9.07 -14.40 -16.09
CA ARG A 153 -9.56 -15.64 -15.50
C ARG A 153 -10.96 -15.45 -14.89
N LEU A 154 -11.95 -16.16 -15.47
CA LEU A 154 -13.34 -16.18 -14.97
C LEU A 154 -13.60 -17.30 -13.98
N ARG A 155 -12.87 -18.41 -14.11
CA ARG A 155 -13.14 -19.61 -13.33
C ARG A 155 -11.87 -20.41 -13.10
N LYS A 156 -11.74 -20.91 -11.88
CA LYS A 156 -10.76 -21.92 -11.48
C LYS A 156 -11.50 -23.10 -10.89
N CYS A 157 -11.20 -24.32 -11.34
CA CYS A 157 -11.81 -25.54 -10.84
C CYS A 157 -10.73 -26.57 -10.55
N ARG A 158 -10.69 -27.08 -9.32
CA ARG A 158 -9.81 -28.15 -8.88
C ARG A 158 -10.61 -29.45 -8.71
N SER A 159 -10.03 -30.56 -9.16
CA SER A 159 -10.54 -31.91 -8.94
C SER A 159 -9.47 -32.71 -8.21
N ALA A 160 -9.84 -33.39 -7.12
CA ALA A 160 -8.95 -34.26 -6.36
C ALA A 160 -9.68 -35.54 -5.97
N ALA A 161 -9.05 -36.70 -6.24
CA ALA A 161 -9.59 -37.99 -5.87
C ALA A 161 -9.19 -38.37 -4.44
N ALA A 162 -10.18 -38.65 -3.58
CA ALA A 162 -10.00 -39.15 -2.23
C ALA A 162 -10.73 -40.50 -2.07
N LYS A 163 -9.97 -41.57 -2.02
CA LYS A 163 -10.50 -42.95 -2.01
C LYS A 163 -11.41 -43.21 -3.23
N SER A 164 -12.73 -43.35 -3.02
CA SER A 164 -13.73 -43.59 -4.07
C SER A 164 -14.54 -42.36 -4.49
N VAL A 165 -14.24 -41.21 -3.93
CA VAL A 165 -14.98 -39.96 -4.19
C VAL A 165 -14.06 -38.95 -4.86
N ILE A 166 -14.59 -38.24 -5.86
CA ILE A 166 -13.91 -37.07 -6.47
C ILE A 166 -14.48 -35.82 -5.80
N HIS A 167 -13.61 -35.05 -5.18
CA HIS A 167 -13.93 -33.75 -4.64
C HIS A 167 -13.60 -32.64 -5.65
N THR A 168 -14.48 -31.66 -5.72
CA THR A 168 -14.30 -30.50 -6.57
C THR A 168 -14.31 -29.23 -5.72
N ALA A 169 -13.36 -28.32 -5.99
CA ALA A 169 -13.37 -26.97 -5.46
C ALA A 169 -13.36 -25.99 -6.65
N GLU A 170 -14.24 -25.02 -6.61
CA GLU A 170 -14.42 -24.05 -7.70
C GLU A 170 -14.39 -22.63 -7.17
N VAL A 171 -13.77 -21.73 -7.92
CA VAL A 171 -13.82 -20.28 -7.72
C VAL A 171 -14.30 -19.64 -9.03
N ARG A 172 -15.32 -18.80 -8.94
CA ARG A 172 -15.77 -17.93 -10.03
C ARG A 172 -15.43 -16.50 -9.69
N TYR A 173 -14.78 -15.82 -10.64
CA TYR A 173 -14.32 -14.44 -10.48
C TYR A 173 -15.29 -13.49 -11.18
N LEU A 174 -15.75 -12.52 -10.43
CA LEU A 174 -16.60 -11.41 -10.89
C LEU A 174 -15.95 -10.09 -10.46
N PRO A 175 -16.28 -8.94 -11.04
CA PRO A 175 -15.72 -7.67 -10.60
C PRO A 175 -15.92 -7.42 -9.11
N GLY A 176 -14.82 -7.45 -8.33
CA GLY A 176 -14.82 -7.20 -6.89
C GLY A 176 -15.39 -8.34 -6.02
N ILE A 177 -15.79 -9.47 -6.57
CA ILE A 177 -16.35 -10.60 -5.82
C ILE A 177 -15.86 -11.95 -6.37
N GLU A 178 -15.54 -12.88 -5.48
CA GLU A 178 -15.22 -14.27 -5.78
C GLU A 178 -16.26 -15.18 -5.14
N LEU A 179 -16.75 -16.17 -5.89
CA LEU A 179 -17.68 -17.18 -5.40
C LEU A 179 -16.97 -18.53 -5.31
N HIS A 180 -16.78 -19.01 -4.09
CA HIS A 180 -16.08 -20.26 -3.80
C HIS A 180 -17.06 -21.35 -3.43
N THR A 181 -16.84 -22.56 -3.97
CA THR A 181 -17.55 -23.78 -3.55
C THR A 181 -16.57 -24.92 -3.37
N ASN A 182 -16.84 -25.79 -2.40
CA ASN A 182 -16.01 -26.97 -2.13
C ASN A 182 -16.90 -28.17 -1.76
N SER A 183 -16.90 -29.20 -2.60
CA SER A 183 -17.72 -30.39 -2.39
C SER A 183 -17.22 -31.32 -1.27
N ALA A 184 -15.97 -31.17 -0.84
CA ALA A 184 -15.42 -31.96 0.27
C ALA A 184 -15.96 -31.51 1.64
N THR A 185 -16.17 -30.20 1.79
CA THR A 185 -16.63 -29.57 3.04
C THR A 185 -18.07 -29.07 2.97
N GLY A 186 -18.65 -28.97 1.77
CA GLY A 186 -19.94 -28.33 1.55
C GLY A 186 -19.87 -26.80 1.60
N GLU A 187 -18.68 -26.23 1.63
CA GLU A 187 -18.45 -24.79 1.76
C GLU A 187 -19.02 -24.02 0.57
N ARG A 188 -19.68 -22.91 0.87
CA ARG A 188 -20.06 -21.84 -0.07
C ARG A 188 -19.65 -20.53 0.56
N LEU A 189 -18.63 -19.89 -0.03
CA LEU A 189 -18.00 -18.67 0.45
C LEU A 189 -18.05 -17.61 -0.64
N GLN A 190 -18.42 -16.40 -0.27
CA GLN A 190 -18.29 -15.19 -1.07
C GLN A 190 -17.14 -14.36 -0.51
N VAL A 191 -16.22 -13.93 -1.36
CA VAL A 191 -15.14 -13.01 -0.98
C VAL A 191 -15.33 -11.71 -1.72
N ILE A 192 -15.65 -10.65 -0.99
CA ILE A 192 -15.80 -9.30 -1.54
C ILE A 192 -14.50 -8.56 -1.28
N SER A 193 -13.88 -8.06 -2.35
CA SER A 193 -12.59 -7.36 -2.28
C SER A 193 -12.74 -5.90 -2.69
N VAL A 194 -12.25 -4.99 -1.84
CA VAL A 194 -12.23 -3.55 -2.10
C VAL A 194 -10.78 -3.08 -2.04
N GLN A 195 -10.32 -2.48 -3.14
CA GLN A 195 -8.99 -1.88 -3.19
C GLN A 195 -9.04 -0.46 -2.65
N VAL A 196 -8.26 -0.19 -1.61
CA VAL A 196 -8.11 1.15 -1.02
C VAL A 196 -6.65 1.57 -1.13
N GLY A 197 -6.31 2.27 -2.18
CA GLY A 197 -4.92 2.53 -2.51
C GLY A 197 -4.17 1.22 -2.79
N ARG A 198 -3.06 1.01 -2.10
CA ARG A 198 -2.28 -0.23 -2.17
C ARG A 198 -2.75 -1.31 -1.18
N CYS A 199 -3.70 -0.99 -0.31
CA CYS A 199 -4.25 -1.95 0.65
C CYS A 199 -5.52 -2.59 0.10
N THR A 200 -5.67 -3.89 0.32
CA THR A 200 -6.90 -4.62 -0.02
C THR A 200 -7.66 -4.92 1.27
N VAL A 201 -8.96 -4.62 1.27
CA VAL A 201 -9.90 -5.07 2.31
C VAL A 201 -10.73 -6.19 1.72
N ARG A 202 -10.76 -7.33 2.41
CA ARG A 202 -11.53 -8.50 1.99
C ARG A 202 -12.58 -8.81 3.05
N LEU A 203 -13.83 -8.98 2.61
CA LEU A 203 -14.92 -9.51 3.43
C LEU A 203 -15.18 -10.95 2.99
N LEU A 204 -15.10 -11.88 3.94
CA LEU A 204 -15.42 -13.29 3.74
C LEU A 204 -16.81 -13.57 4.32
N HIS A 205 -17.78 -13.88 3.44
CA HIS A 205 -19.15 -14.20 3.79
C HIS A 205 -19.49 -15.65 3.41
N TRP A 206 -19.84 -16.47 4.39
CA TRP A 206 -20.25 -17.87 4.16
C TRP A 206 -21.76 -17.99 4.06
N ASP A 207 -22.26 -18.48 2.89
CA ASP A 207 -23.65 -18.95 2.70
C ASP A 207 -23.90 -20.33 3.34
N SER A 208 -22.83 -21.10 3.61
CA SER A 208 -22.82 -22.32 4.42
C SER A 208 -22.37 -21.99 5.85
N PRO A 209 -22.44 -22.92 6.82
CA PRO A 209 -21.75 -22.70 8.09
C PRO A 209 -20.26 -22.41 7.84
N PRO A 210 -19.68 -21.37 8.48
CA PRO A 210 -18.26 -21.12 8.41
C PRO A 210 -17.47 -22.28 9.06
N PRO A 211 -16.17 -22.41 8.81
CA PRO A 211 -15.31 -23.35 9.53
C PRO A 211 -15.36 -23.12 11.03
N ASP A 212 -15.07 -24.18 11.81
CA ASP A 212 -15.00 -24.10 13.27
C ASP A 212 -14.03 -22.96 13.69
N ASP A 213 -14.43 -22.22 14.71
CA ASP A 213 -13.70 -21.08 15.28
C ASP A 213 -13.48 -19.88 14.31
N VAL A 214 -14.17 -19.84 13.17
CA VAL A 214 -14.17 -18.69 12.25
C VAL A 214 -15.55 -18.03 12.28
N GLU A 215 -15.58 -16.72 12.54
CA GLU A 215 -16.83 -15.94 12.47
C GLU A 215 -17.22 -15.66 11.02
N ASN A 216 -18.53 -15.66 10.72
CA ASN A 216 -19.04 -15.20 9.43
C ASN A 216 -18.87 -13.69 9.28
N ASP A 217 -18.92 -13.20 8.04
CA ASP A 217 -18.70 -11.78 7.70
C ASP A 217 -17.33 -11.25 8.16
N GLN A 218 -16.30 -12.10 8.02
CA GLN A 218 -14.97 -11.81 8.48
C GLN A 218 -14.28 -10.74 7.62
N LEU A 219 -14.01 -9.58 8.20
CA LEU A 219 -13.22 -8.52 7.58
C LEU A 219 -11.71 -8.78 7.76
N ARG A 220 -10.96 -8.66 6.66
CA ARG A 220 -9.50 -8.78 6.59
C ARG A 220 -8.90 -7.55 5.97
N TYR A 221 -8.05 -6.86 6.71
CA TYR A 221 -7.30 -5.70 6.24
C TYR A 221 -5.88 -6.14 5.92
N CYS A 222 -5.50 -6.09 4.64
CA CYS A 222 -4.17 -6.49 4.18
C CYS A 222 -3.21 -5.30 4.23
N PHE A 223 -2.07 -5.47 4.91
CA PHE A 223 -0.96 -4.53 4.90
C PHE A 223 0.16 -5.11 4.04
N ASP A 224 0.40 -4.42 2.92
CA ASP A 224 1.33 -4.87 1.91
C ASP A 224 2.71 -4.23 2.07
N ASP A 225 3.73 -4.89 1.53
CA ASP A 225 5.06 -4.30 1.39
C ASP A 225 5.11 -3.33 0.19
N HIS A 226 6.31 -2.81 -0.12
CA HIS A 226 6.52 -1.85 -1.22
C HIS A 226 6.28 -2.43 -2.62
N LEU A 227 6.24 -3.76 -2.77
CA LEU A 227 5.92 -4.48 -4.00
C LEU A 227 4.44 -4.87 -4.08
N GLY A 228 3.63 -4.51 -3.10
CA GLY A 228 2.23 -4.94 -2.98
C GLY A 228 2.05 -6.35 -2.42
N SER A 229 3.12 -6.98 -1.90
CA SER A 229 2.99 -8.32 -1.30
C SER A 229 2.27 -8.24 0.03
N SER A 230 1.26 -9.09 0.24
CA SER A 230 0.47 -9.15 1.47
C SER A 230 1.31 -9.68 2.63
N ALA A 231 1.86 -8.77 3.45
CA ALA A 231 2.76 -9.10 4.55
C ALA A 231 2.02 -9.43 5.86
N ILE A 232 0.98 -8.69 6.20
CA ILE A 232 0.19 -8.87 7.43
C ILE A 232 -1.29 -8.72 7.10
N GLU A 233 -2.13 -9.63 7.60
CA GLU A 233 -3.58 -9.45 7.66
C GLU A 233 -4.01 -9.20 9.10
N VAL A 234 -4.93 -8.24 9.31
CA VAL A 234 -5.55 -7.98 10.61
C VAL A 234 -7.06 -8.03 10.50
N ASP A 235 -7.74 -8.32 11.61
CA ASP A 235 -9.19 -8.30 11.73
C ASP A 235 -9.73 -6.88 11.97
N ALA A 236 -11.06 -6.74 12.12
CA ALA A 236 -11.75 -5.47 12.38
C ALA A 236 -11.32 -4.80 13.70
N GLN A 237 -10.69 -5.53 14.62
CA GLN A 237 -10.13 -5.02 15.87
C GLN A 237 -8.62 -4.76 15.79
N ALA A 238 -8.06 -4.76 14.55
CA ALA A 238 -6.63 -4.59 14.28
C ALA A 238 -5.74 -5.67 14.92
N LYS A 239 -6.28 -6.85 15.24
CA LYS A 239 -5.49 -7.97 15.75
C LYS A 239 -4.90 -8.75 14.57
N PRO A 240 -3.62 -9.13 14.61
CA PRO A 240 -3.00 -9.94 13.57
C PRO A 240 -3.71 -11.29 13.39
N MET A 241 -4.04 -11.61 12.14
CA MET A 241 -4.62 -12.88 11.70
C MET A 241 -3.58 -13.77 11.05
N SER A 242 -2.79 -13.17 10.14
CA SER A 242 -1.69 -13.84 9.46
C SER A 242 -0.51 -12.89 9.23
N GLN A 243 0.68 -13.46 9.15
CA GLN A 243 1.90 -12.76 8.75
C GLN A 243 2.71 -13.65 7.83
N GLU A 244 3.23 -13.07 6.75
CA GLU A 244 4.04 -13.78 5.77
C GLU A 244 5.26 -12.95 5.36
N VAL A 245 6.38 -13.64 5.18
CA VAL A 245 7.64 -13.06 4.73
C VAL A 245 8.09 -13.83 3.50
N TYR A 246 8.54 -13.11 2.49
CA TYR A 246 8.90 -13.69 1.20
C TYR A 246 10.42 -13.65 0.97
N TYR A 247 10.94 -14.70 0.31
CA TYR A 247 12.21 -14.64 -0.39
C TYR A 247 12.14 -13.61 -1.53
N PRO A 248 13.26 -13.14 -2.05
CA PRO A 248 13.28 -12.10 -3.09
C PRO A 248 12.37 -12.39 -4.29
N PHE A 249 12.37 -13.62 -4.78
CA PHE A 249 11.58 -14.07 -5.92
C PHE A 249 10.18 -14.63 -5.56
N GLY A 250 9.66 -14.32 -4.38
CA GLY A 250 8.26 -14.60 -4.03
C GLY A 250 7.99 -15.99 -3.42
N GLY A 251 8.99 -16.81 -3.20
CA GLY A 251 8.86 -17.97 -2.32
C GLY A 251 8.57 -17.53 -0.88
N THR A 252 7.85 -18.32 -0.10
CA THR A 252 7.53 -17.99 1.30
C THR A 252 8.67 -18.40 2.22
N ALA A 253 9.33 -17.42 2.85
CA ALA A 253 10.38 -17.65 3.84
C ALA A 253 9.81 -17.95 5.23
N TRP A 254 8.66 -17.39 5.57
CA TRP A 254 7.98 -17.61 6.84
C TRP A 254 6.49 -17.34 6.73
N LEU A 255 5.69 -18.19 7.36
CA LEU A 255 4.23 -18.07 7.41
C LEU A 255 3.75 -18.38 8.82
N ALA A 256 3.05 -17.43 9.43
CA ALA A 256 2.43 -17.63 10.74
C ALA A 256 1.03 -17.01 10.80
N GLY A 257 0.25 -17.47 11.77
CA GLY A 257 -1.09 -16.95 11.96
C GLY A 257 -1.66 -17.26 13.33
N ARG A 258 -2.83 -16.70 13.58
CA ARG A 258 -3.61 -16.93 14.79
C ARG A 258 -4.17 -18.36 14.80
N GLN A 259 -4.68 -18.80 13.65
CA GLN A 259 -5.24 -20.13 13.39
C GLN A 259 -4.86 -20.61 12.00
N GLU A 260 -4.58 -21.92 11.85
CA GLU A 260 -4.18 -22.49 10.55
C GLU A 260 -5.33 -22.42 9.53
N VAL A 261 -6.55 -22.79 9.96
CA VAL A 261 -7.75 -22.75 9.11
C VAL A 261 -8.01 -21.32 8.61
N GLU A 262 -7.96 -20.33 9.51
CA GLU A 262 -8.11 -18.93 9.16
C GLU A 262 -7.03 -18.45 8.18
N SER A 263 -5.79 -18.89 8.38
CA SER A 263 -4.65 -18.56 7.51
C SER A 263 -4.75 -19.22 6.13
N SER A 264 -5.50 -20.30 5.97
CA SER A 264 -5.70 -20.99 4.69
C SER A 264 -6.50 -20.15 3.68
N TYR A 265 -7.31 -19.20 4.17
CA TYR A 265 -8.06 -18.24 3.33
C TYR A 265 -7.22 -17.06 2.84
N LYS A 266 -5.94 -17.00 3.20
CA LYS A 266 -5.00 -16.06 2.60
C LYS A 266 -4.57 -16.56 1.22
N THR A 267 -5.27 -16.13 0.19
CA THR A 267 -4.99 -16.47 -1.21
C THR A 267 -4.10 -15.45 -1.90
N ILE A 268 -4.25 -14.17 -1.56
CA ILE A 268 -3.45 -13.06 -2.09
C ILE A 268 -2.13 -12.96 -1.29
N ARG A 269 -0.99 -13.03 -2.00
CA ARG A 269 0.34 -13.14 -1.40
C ARG A 269 1.36 -12.21 -2.07
N TYR A 270 2.47 -12.75 -2.57
CA TYR A 270 3.55 -11.99 -3.20
C TYR A 270 3.04 -11.12 -4.36
N SER A 271 3.52 -9.87 -4.43
CA SER A 271 3.12 -8.84 -5.42
C SER A 271 1.60 -8.64 -5.52
N GLY A 272 0.84 -8.93 -4.45
CA GLY A 272 -0.62 -8.81 -4.46
C GLY A 272 -1.32 -9.83 -5.37
N LYS A 273 -0.65 -10.93 -5.74
CA LYS A 273 -1.18 -11.94 -6.66
C LYS A 273 -1.75 -13.14 -5.92
N GLU A 274 -2.78 -13.73 -6.55
CA GLU A 274 -3.33 -14.99 -6.06
C GLU A 274 -2.34 -16.12 -6.30
N ARG A 275 -2.07 -16.90 -5.24
CA ARG A 275 -1.33 -18.14 -5.32
C ARG A 275 -2.28 -19.31 -5.37
N ASP A 276 -2.23 -20.06 -6.45
CA ASP A 276 -3.08 -21.22 -6.68
C ASP A 276 -2.58 -22.46 -5.90
N ALA A 277 -3.43 -23.48 -5.79
CA ALA A 277 -3.08 -24.76 -5.14
C ALA A 277 -1.90 -25.48 -5.83
N THR A 278 -1.62 -25.15 -7.08
CA THR A 278 -0.45 -25.59 -7.84
C THR A 278 0.85 -24.95 -7.37
N GLY A 279 0.79 -23.93 -6.50
CA GLY A 279 1.93 -23.12 -6.07
C GLY A 279 2.24 -21.96 -7.02
N LEU A 280 1.62 -21.90 -8.19
CA LEU A 280 1.80 -20.84 -9.16
C LEU A 280 1.11 -19.55 -8.74
N TYR A 281 1.69 -18.42 -9.12
CA TYR A 281 1.07 -17.11 -9.03
C TYR A 281 0.41 -16.73 -10.36
N TYR A 282 -0.84 -16.28 -10.31
CA TYR A 282 -1.58 -15.80 -11.47
C TYR A 282 -1.42 -14.28 -11.59
N TYR A 283 -0.79 -13.83 -12.69
CA TYR A 283 -0.54 -12.41 -12.95
C TYR A 283 -1.47 -11.79 -14.01
N GLY A 284 -2.43 -12.56 -14.54
CA GLY A 284 -3.27 -12.14 -15.66
C GLY A 284 -2.82 -12.83 -16.95
N ALA A 285 -1.91 -12.21 -17.69
CA ALA A 285 -1.42 -12.76 -18.95
C ALA A 285 -0.53 -14.00 -18.78
N ARG A 286 0.17 -14.13 -17.66
CA ARG A 286 1.14 -15.22 -17.41
C ARG A 286 0.98 -15.86 -16.04
N PHE A 287 1.52 -17.07 -15.89
CA PHE A 287 1.72 -17.76 -14.61
C PHE A 287 3.19 -17.78 -14.22
N TYR A 288 3.48 -17.47 -12.97
CA TYR A 288 4.81 -17.38 -12.40
C TYR A 288 5.09 -18.53 -11.43
N ALA A 289 6.25 -19.17 -11.56
CA ALA A 289 6.72 -20.23 -10.65
C ALA A 289 7.83 -19.68 -9.75
N PRO A 290 7.55 -19.29 -8.47
CA PRO A 290 8.54 -18.64 -7.62
C PRO A 290 9.73 -19.53 -7.28
N TRP A 291 9.58 -20.87 -7.24
CA TRP A 291 10.68 -21.81 -7.00
C TRP A 291 11.60 -22.02 -8.22
N LEU A 292 11.10 -21.68 -9.43
CA LEU A 292 11.90 -21.63 -10.67
C LEU A 292 12.39 -20.21 -10.99
N GLN A 293 11.86 -19.21 -10.29
CA GLN A 293 12.16 -17.79 -10.45
C GLN A 293 11.87 -17.26 -11.87
N ARG A 294 10.85 -17.82 -12.55
CA ARG A 294 10.57 -17.51 -13.95
C ARG A 294 9.11 -17.71 -14.35
N TRP A 295 8.76 -17.12 -15.46
CA TRP A 295 7.51 -17.34 -16.17
C TRP A 295 7.46 -18.74 -16.83
N LEU A 296 6.24 -19.30 -16.95
CA LEU A 296 6.01 -20.59 -17.61
C LEU A 296 5.78 -20.47 -19.11
N SER A 297 5.50 -19.29 -19.61
CA SER A 297 5.28 -18.95 -21.01
C SER A 297 6.10 -17.72 -21.39
N PRO A 298 6.41 -17.54 -22.69
CA PRO A 298 7.13 -16.36 -23.15
C PRO A 298 6.27 -15.10 -22.94
N ASP A 299 6.94 -13.95 -22.91
CA ASP A 299 6.29 -12.67 -22.79
C ASP A 299 5.35 -12.41 -23.97
N PRO A 300 4.03 -12.17 -23.74
CA PRO A 300 3.10 -11.85 -24.82
C PRO A 300 3.37 -10.49 -25.46
N ALA A 301 4.08 -9.58 -24.80
CA ALA A 301 4.53 -8.30 -25.35
C ALA A 301 5.75 -8.43 -26.28
N GLY A 302 6.40 -9.60 -26.28
CA GLY A 302 7.58 -9.87 -27.09
C GLY A 302 8.86 -9.22 -26.53
N ASP A 303 9.64 -8.56 -27.38
CA ASP A 303 10.94 -7.96 -27.05
C ASP A 303 10.89 -6.49 -26.62
N ILE A 304 9.70 -6.04 -26.19
CA ILE A 304 9.50 -4.61 -25.81
C ILE A 304 10.33 -4.25 -24.58
N ASP A 305 10.38 -5.14 -23.57
CA ASP A 305 11.05 -4.85 -22.29
C ASP A 305 12.44 -5.47 -22.18
N ALA A 306 12.61 -6.70 -22.69
CA ALA A 306 13.87 -7.43 -22.63
C ALA A 306 13.98 -8.51 -23.71
N LEU A 307 15.20 -8.94 -23.97
CA LEU A 307 15.46 -10.07 -24.90
C LEU A 307 15.20 -11.44 -24.23
N ASN A 308 15.06 -11.48 -22.91
CA ASN A 308 14.70 -12.69 -22.17
C ASN A 308 13.19 -12.71 -21.90
N PHE A 309 12.45 -13.53 -22.61
CA PHE A 309 11.00 -13.62 -22.52
C PHE A 309 10.48 -14.35 -21.29
N TYR A 310 11.36 -14.89 -20.45
CA TYR A 310 10.95 -15.72 -19.31
C TYR A 310 11.49 -15.22 -17.98
N ASP A 311 12.38 -14.25 -17.93
CA ASP A 311 12.87 -13.72 -16.68
C ASP A 311 11.78 -12.94 -15.93
N PHE A 312 11.82 -13.01 -14.63
CA PHE A 312 10.88 -12.30 -13.79
C PHE A 312 11.46 -10.93 -13.43
N VAL A 313 10.77 -9.88 -13.86
CA VAL A 313 11.05 -8.47 -13.57
C VAL A 313 12.52 -8.08 -13.75
N ASN A 314 13.14 -8.56 -14.86
CA ASN A 314 14.53 -8.30 -15.21
C ASN A 314 15.53 -8.70 -14.11
N ASN A 315 15.26 -9.77 -13.35
CA ASN A 315 16.02 -10.22 -12.18
C ASN A 315 16.18 -9.16 -11.07
N ARG A 316 15.22 -8.24 -10.94
CA ARG A 316 15.18 -7.16 -9.93
C ARG A 316 13.94 -7.23 -9.04
N PRO A 317 13.67 -8.36 -8.38
CA PRO A 317 12.40 -8.63 -7.72
C PRO A 317 12.12 -7.78 -6.48
N LEU A 318 13.05 -6.90 -6.07
CA LEU A 318 12.90 -5.98 -4.94
C LEU A 318 12.72 -4.52 -5.39
N VAL A 319 12.83 -4.26 -6.68
CA VAL A 319 12.70 -2.93 -7.28
C VAL A 319 11.46 -2.85 -8.16
N PHE A 320 11.23 -3.93 -8.92
CA PHE A 320 10.12 -4.06 -9.86
C PHE A 320 9.15 -5.15 -9.42
N PHE A 321 7.91 -4.99 -9.82
CA PHE A 321 6.89 -6.01 -9.82
C PHE A 321 6.11 -5.94 -11.14
N ASP A 322 5.41 -7.00 -11.48
CA ASP A 322 4.55 -7.05 -12.66
C ASP A 322 3.08 -6.93 -12.23
N SER A 323 2.33 -6.02 -12.84
CA SER A 323 0.93 -5.77 -12.45
C SER A 323 -0.07 -6.68 -13.14
N ASP A 324 0.26 -7.19 -14.34
CA ASP A 324 -0.69 -7.88 -15.21
C ASP A 324 -0.08 -9.04 -16.03
N GLY A 325 1.20 -9.28 -15.86
CA GLY A 325 1.93 -10.33 -16.57
C GLY A 325 2.44 -9.92 -17.94
N TYR A 326 2.58 -8.59 -18.20
CA TYR A 326 3.14 -8.06 -19.45
C TYR A 326 4.50 -7.42 -19.26
N ALA A 327 4.64 -6.54 -18.26
CA ALA A 327 5.85 -5.73 -18.12
C ALA A 327 6.19 -5.42 -16.65
N PRO A 328 7.48 -5.41 -16.30
CA PRO A 328 7.93 -4.98 -14.99
C PRO A 328 7.71 -3.47 -14.82
N ILE A 329 7.08 -3.08 -13.72
CA ILE A 329 6.89 -1.69 -13.32
C ILE A 329 7.54 -1.42 -11.97
N SER A 330 8.15 -0.26 -11.83
CA SER A 330 8.63 0.19 -10.52
C SER A 330 7.45 0.62 -9.64
N ALA A 331 7.68 0.66 -8.33
CA ALA A 331 6.70 1.21 -7.41
C ALA A 331 6.36 2.69 -7.72
N ALA A 332 7.28 3.44 -8.36
CA ALA A 332 7.03 4.81 -8.83
C ALA A 332 6.05 4.84 -10.01
N GLU A 333 6.25 3.98 -10.99
CA GLU A 333 5.37 3.84 -12.15
C GLU A 333 3.98 3.36 -11.74
N TYR A 334 3.89 2.43 -10.77
CA TYR A 334 2.62 1.98 -10.22
C TYR A 334 1.84 3.14 -9.57
N ASP A 335 2.52 4.00 -8.82
CA ASP A 335 1.88 5.18 -8.22
C ASP A 335 1.36 6.15 -9.30
N VAL A 336 2.05 6.27 -10.44
CA VAL A 336 1.56 7.02 -11.60
C VAL A 336 0.30 6.37 -12.18
N MET A 337 0.31 5.07 -12.41
CA MET A 337 -0.86 4.34 -12.89
C MET A 337 -2.03 4.43 -11.89
N PHE A 338 -1.75 4.40 -10.58
CA PHE A 338 -2.77 4.59 -9.55
C PHE A 338 -3.35 6.00 -9.58
N GLU A 339 -2.50 7.03 -9.69
CA GLU A 339 -2.95 8.41 -9.85
C GLU A 339 -3.79 8.57 -11.12
N GLN A 340 -3.42 7.90 -12.22
CA GLN A 340 -4.22 7.81 -13.45
C GLN A 340 -5.60 7.26 -13.21
N LYS A 341 -5.71 6.21 -12.45
CA LYS A 341 -6.98 5.55 -12.15
C LYS A 341 -7.93 6.41 -11.31
N ILE A 342 -7.39 7.34 -10.53
CA ILE A 342 -8.17 8.32 -9.72
C ILE A 342 -8.34 9.69 -10.40
N GLY A 343 -7.94 9.82 -11.68
CA GLY A 343 -8.19 11.00 -12.49
C GLY A 343 -7.23 12.19 -12.32
N ILE A 344 -6.09 12.01 -11.63
CA ILE A 344 -5.10 13.08 -11.39
C ILE A 344 -4.04 13.26 -12.51
N PRO A 345 -3.79 12.33 -13.46
CA PRO A 345 -2.57 12.35 -14.27
C PRO A 345 -2.43 13.44 -15.29
N ASP A 346 -3.53 13.88 -15.86
CA ASP A 346 -3.50 14.85 -16.94
C ASP A 346 -3.06 16.25 -16.46
N ILE A 347 -3.16 16.49 -15.16
CA ILE A 347 -2.80 17.75 -14.52
C ILE A 347 -1.41 17.76 -13.88
N VAL A 348 -0.81 16.59 -13.59
CA VAL A 348 0.54 16.51 -13.00
C VAL A 348 1.60 16.89 -14.02
N LYS A 349 2.46 17.87 -13.68
CA LYS A 349 3.53 18.37 -14.56
C LYS A 349 4.92 17.94 -14.09
N HIS A 350 5.22 18.02 -12.80
CA HIS A 350 6.55 17.76 -12.26
C HIS A 350 6.49 16.99 -10.95
N ARG A 351 7.43 16.05 -10.74
CA ARG A 351 7.55 15.24 -9.53
C ARG A 351 8.95 15.38 -8.94
N GLY A 352 9.02 15.63 -7.64
CA GLY A 352 10.25 15.74 -6.87
C GLY A 352 10.99 17.05 -7.05
N MET A 353 11.65 17.49 -5.99
CA MET A 353 12.33 18.79 -5.93
C MET A 353 13.43 18.96 -6.98
N ALA A 354 14.12 17.90 -7.39
CA ALA A 354 15.14 17.96 -8.43
C ALA A 354 14.53 18.31 -9.79
N ASN A 355 13.44 17.63 -10.17
CA ASN A 355 12.73 17.88 -11.43
C ASN A 355 12.08 19.27 -11.44
N ILE A 356 11.45 19.68 -10.33
CA ILE A 356 10.87 21.01 -10.15
C ILE A 356 11.96 22.09 -10.26
N SER A 357 13.14 21.87 -9.66
CA SER A 357 14.26 22.82 -9.73
C SER A 357 14.79 22.99 -11.16
N LEU A 358 14.75 21.93 -11.97
CA LEU A 358 15.19 21.96 -13.36
C LEU A 358 14.22 22.74 -14.27
N HIS A 359 12.91 22.52 -14.10
CA HIS A 359 11.89 23.04 -15.02
C HIS A 359 11.17 24.30 -14.52
N LEU A 360 11.04 24.45 -13.20
CA LEU A 360 10.33 25.55 -12.52
C LEU A 360 11.21 26.14 -11.39
N PRO A 361 12.36 26.77 -11.70
CA PRO A 361 13.35 27.18 -10.68
C PRO A 361 12.80 28.22 -9.69
N LEU A 362 11.92 29.12 -10.12
CA LEU A 362 11.28 30.08 -9.22
C LEU A 362 10.36 29.41 -8.22
N LEU A 363 9.53 28.48 -8.68
CA LEU A 363 8.67 27.68 -7.82
C LEU A 363 9.49 26.82 -6.86
N ALA A 364 10.55 26.18 -7.34
CA ALA A 364 11.44 25.38 -6.50
C ALA A 364 12.09 26.23 -5.38
N SER A 365 12.51 27.46 -5.68
CA SER A 365 13.06 28.38 -4.68
C SER A 365 12.02 28.72 -3.61
N LYS A 366 10.80 29.07 -4.00
CA LYS A 366 9.71 29.36 -3.09
C LYS A 366 9.32 28.15 -2.22
N LEU A 367 9.23 26.97 -2.82
CA LEU A 367 8.95 25.73 -2.10
C LEU A 367 10.02 25.43 -1.05
N LYS A 368 11.31 25.60 -1.37
CA LYS A 368 12.41 25.41 -0.42
C LYS A 368 12.32 26.37 0.76
N GLU A 369 11.99 27.64 0.49
CA GLU A 369 11.81 28.65 1.53
C GLU A 369 10.58 28.36 2.40
N ALA A 370 9.45 28.01 1.79
CA ALA A 370 8.23 27.60 2.50
C ALA A 370 8.44 26.35 3.37
N LEU A 371 9.12 25.33 2.85
CA LEU A 371 9.49 24.13 3.61
C LEU A 371 10.39 24.48 4.80
N LYS A 372 11.35 25.40 4.62
CA LYS A 372 12.21 25.88 5.70
C LYS A 372 11.39 26.55 6.80
N LEU A 373 10.52 27.50 6.43
CA LEU A 373 9.63 28.18 7.39
C LEU A 373 8.71 27.20 8.12
N ALA A 374 8.14 26.23 7.40
CA ALA A 374 7.30 25.19 8.00
C ALA A 374 8.07 24.33 9.01
N VAL A 375 9.28 23.91 8.69
CA VAL A 375 10.16 23.13 9.60
C VAL A 375 10.59 23.96 10.81
N GLU A 376 10.94 25.23 10.64
CA GLU A 376 11.31 26.14 11.73
C GLU A 376 10.13 26.40 12.66
N GLY A 377 8.93 26.68 12.10
CA GLY A 377 7.71 26.89 12.87
C GLY A 377 7.32 25.67 13.70
N LEU A 378 7.30 24.49 13.08
CA LEU A 378 7.03 23.23 13.78
C LEU A 378 8.08 22.91 14.87
N SER A 379 9.37 23.13 14.57
CA SER A 379 10.45 22.88 15.53
C SER A 379 10.32 23.76 16.77
N ARG A 380 10.09 25.07 16.57
CA ARG A 380 9.84 26.04 17.64
C ARG A 380 8.63 25.66 18.48
N SER A 381 7.48 25.38 17.84
CA SER A 381 6.26 25.02 18.56
C SER A 381 6.43 23.73 19.38
N VAL A 382 7.14 22.72 18.87
CA VAL A 382 7.46 21.50 19.63
C VAL A 382 8.33 21.81 20.86
N GLU A 383 9.29 22.70 20.73
CA GLU A 383 10.18 23.08 21.83
C GLU A 383 9.44 23.90 22.89
N GLU A 384 8.69 24.92 22.49
CA GLU A 384 7.88 25.76 23.38
C GLU A 384 6.84 24.93 24.16
N LEU A 385 6.16 24.01 23.51
CA LEU A 385 5.20 23.11 24.17
C LEU A 385 5.87 22.17 25.16
N LYS A 386 7.06 21.63 24.84
CA LYS A 386 7.80 20.75 25.75
C LYS A 386 8.34 21.47 26.99
N ASN A 387 8.83 22.69 26.80
CA ASN A 387 9.46 23.46 27.87
C ASN A 387 8.44 24.29 28.67
N GLY A 388 7.16 24.26 28.29
CA GLY A 388 6.10 25.05 28.93
C GLY A 388 6.23 26.56 28.70
N SER A 389 7.06 26.99 27.73
CA SER A 389 7.26 28.40 27.36
C SER A 389 6.29 28.91 26.29
N HIS A 390 5.31 28.06 25.91
CA HIS A 390 4.30 28.38 24.92
C HIS A 390 3.35 29.49 25.41
N ASP A 391 2.86 30.27 24.44
CA ASP A 391 1.83 31.28 24.68
C ASP A 391 0.50 30.59 25.02
N ARG A 392 0.08 30.70 26.29
CA ARG A 392 -1.15 30.08 26.79
C ARG A 392 -2.41 30.71 26.22
N GLU A 393 -2.41 32.01 25.95
CA GLU A 393 -3.56 32.69 25.37
C GLU A 393 -3.79 32.24 23.93
N LYS A 394 -2.70 32.19 23.16
CA LYS A 394 -2.69 31.65 21.80
C LYS A 394 -3.14 30.17 21.76
N LEU A 395 -2.64 29.34 22.69
CA LEU A 395 -3.03 27.95 22.78
C LEU A 395 -4.52 27.79 23.09
N ASN A 396 -5.04 28.58 24.02
CA ASN A 396 -6.46 28.59 24.36
C ASN A 396 -7.32 29.09 23.18
N ALA A 397 -6.87 30.07 22.45
CA ALA A 397 -7.59 30.60 21.29
C ALA A 397 -7.76 29.56 20.16
N HIS A 398 -6.79 28.66 19.98
CA HIS A 398 -6.83 27.66 18.91
C HIS A 398 -7.42 26.31 19.37
N PHE A 399 -7.20 25.92 20.63
CA PHE A 399 -7.53 24.58 21.11
C PHE A 399 -8.35 24.53 22.39
N GLY A 400 -8.61 25.65 23.05
CA GLY A 400 -9.42 25.73 24.26
C GLY A 400 -8.86 24.94 25.44
N VAL A 401 -7.58 24.98 25.67
CA VAL A 401 -6.93 24.02 26.57
C VAL A 401 -6.79 24.52 28.00
N GLY A 402 -7.29 23.70 28.92
CA GLY A 402 -6.94 23.75 30.34
C GLY A 402 -6.30 22.44 30.79
N GLY A 403 -5.06 22.12 30.39
CA GLY A 403 -4.36 21.01 31.05
C GLY A 403 -3.52 20.06 30.18
N GLY A 404 -2.56 19.39 30.80
CA GLY A 404 -1.41 18.70 30.21
C GLY A 404 -1.67 17.59 29.17
N SER A 405 -2.80 16.88 29.17
CA SER A 405 -3.04 15.75 28.24
C SER A 405 -3.17 16.19 26.78
N ASN A 406 -3.71 17.37 26.53
CA ASN A 406 -3.89 17.90 25.18
C ASN A 406 -2.59 18.43 24.59
N THR A 407 -1.70 18.97 25.42
CA THR A 407 -0.35 19.42 25.02
C THR A 407 0.49 18.25 24.50
N ASP A 408 0.37 17.08 25.12
CA ASP A 408 1.07 15.86 24.69
C ASP A 408 0.59 15.40 23.30
N GLN A 409 -0.70 15.53 23.01
CA GLN A 409 -1.23 15.21 21.68
C GLN A 409 -0.69 16.18 20.62
N LEU A 410 -0.68 17.50 20.90
CA LEU A 410 -0.08 18.51 20.01
C LEU A 410 1.39 18.21 19.72
N ILE A 411 2.16 17.92 20.76
CA ILE A 411 3.58 17.55 20.61
C ILE A 411 3.74 16.32 19.70
N LYS A 412 2.88 15.32 19.82
CA LYS A 412 2.93 14.11 18.97
C LYS A 412 2.63 14.46 17.51
N VAL A 413 1.56 15.18 17.23
CA VAL A 413 1.18 15.59 15.87
C VAL A 413 2.29 16.44 15.22
N TYR A 414 2.79 17.45 15.93
CA TYR A 414 3.83 18.33 15.40
C TYR A 414 5.18 17.61 15.18
N LYS A 415 5.55 16.65 16.04
CA LYS A 415 6.73 15.81 15.81
C LYS A 415 6.57 14.92 14.59
N GLU A 416 5.40 14.37 14.36
CA GLU A 416 5.12 13.55 13.21
C GLU A 416 5.17 14.39 11.92
N ALA A 417 4.49 15.54 11.90
CA ALA A 417 4.54 16.48 10.78
C ALA A 417 5.98 16.95 10.50
N LEU A 418 6.72 17.36 11.52
CA LEU A 418 8.12 17.77 11.42
C LEU A 418 9.02 16.67 10.85
N SER A 419 8.86 15.44 11.33
CA SER A 419 9.59 14.29 10.81
C SER A 419 9.29 14.05 9.32
N GLY A 420 8.03 14.18 8.91
CA GLY A 420 7.62 14.05 7.52
C GLY A 420 8.24 15.13 6.61
N LEU A 421 8.18 16.40 7.02
CA LEU A 421 8.75 17.50 6.25
C LEU A 421 10.28 17.40 6.12
N LYS A 422 10.98 16.98 7.18
CA LYS A 422 12.44 16.76 7.15
C LYS A 422 12.88 15.65 6.19
N ARG A 423 11.97 14.76 5.77
CA ARG A 423 12.21 13.76 4.73
C ARG A 423 12.00 14.27 3.31
N ILE A 424 11.53 15.50 3.14
CA ILE A 424 11.44 16.15 1.83
C ILE A 424 12.80 16.74 1.49
N THR A 425 13.54 16.04 0.64
CA THR A 425 14.89 16.41 0.20
C THR A 425 14.90 16.67 -1.30
N ASP A 426 16.00 17.19 -1.83
CA ASP A 426 16.15 17.43 -3.28
C ASP A 426 16.01 16.14 -4.12
N THR A 427 16.26 14.96 -3.52
CA THR A 427 16.14 13.66 -4.18
C THR A 427 14.81 12.96 -3.92
N SER A 428 13.93 13.51 -3.05
CA SER A 428 12.65 12.91 -2.74
C SER A 428 11.57 13.32 -3.75
N GLU A 429 10.70 12.41 -4.11
CA GLU A 429 9.53 12.66 -4.99
C GLU A 429 8.27 13.04 -4.19
N LYS A 430 8.44 13.55 -2.97
CA LYS A 430 7.31 13.85 -2.06
C LYS A 430 6.52 15.12 -2.43
N ILE A 431 7.08 16.00 -3.23
CA ILE A 431 6.36 17.15 -3.79
C ILE A 431 6.01 16.87 -5.24
N VAL A 432 4.75 17.04 -5.59
CA VAL A 432 4.20 16.85 -6.94
C VAL A 432 3.54 18.15 -7.37
N VAL A 433 3.96 18.70 -8.50
CA VAL A 433 3.39 19.94 -9.06
C VAL A 433 2.33 19.59 -10.08
N PHE A 434 1.15 20.19 -9.96
CA PHE A 434 0.08 20.08 -10.94
C PHE A 434 -0.34 21.46 -11.47
N ASP A 435 -0.91 21.47 -12.67
CA ASP A 435 -1.60 22.60 -13.28
C ASP A 435 -3.00 22.12 -13.70
N ASP A 436 -4.02 22.69 -13.09
CA ASP A 436 -5.41 22.48 -13.48
C ASP A 436 -6.08 23.85 -13.56
N VAL A 437 -6.33 24.33 -14.77
CA VAL A 437 -6.79 25.70 -15.01
C VAL A 437 -8.31 25.81 -14.95
N ASP A 438 -9.00 24.78 -15.45
CA ASP A 438 -10.46 24.78 -15.65
C ASP A 438 -11.13 23.49 -15.14
N GLY A 439 -10.40 22.61 -14.44
CA GLY A 439 -10.89 21.31 -13.97
C GLY A 439 -11.31 21.29 -12.49
N ASP A 440 -11.49 20.10 -11.96
CA ASP A 440 -11.99 19.88 -10.61
C ASP A 440 -11.07 20.40 -9.49
N TYR A 441 -9.78 20.63 -9.80
CA TYR A 441 -8.75 21.11 -8.87
C TYR A 441 -8.29 22.56 -9.15
N ALA A 442 -8.97 23.30 -10.04
CA ALA A 442 -8.57 24.65 -10.43
C ALA A 442 -8.46 25.61 -9.25
N ASP A 443 -9.38 25.53 -8.29
CA ASP A 443 -9.41 26.35 -7.08
C ASP A 443 -8.62 25.75 -5.90
N THR A 444 -7.97 24.59 -6.11
CA THR A 444 -7.24 23.88 -5.06
C THR A 444 -5.78 24.33 -5.02
N ALA A 445 -5.33 24.87 -3.88
CA ALA A 445 -3.94 25.29 -3.69
C ALA A 445 -2.98 24.10 -3.54
N ALA A 446 -3.36 23.12 -2.72
CA ALA A 446 -2.65 21.87 -2.52
C ALA A 446 -3.62 20.80 -2.00
N PHE A 447 -3.21 19.56 -2.08
CA PHE A 447 -3.92 18.44 -1.45
C PHE A 447 -2.99 17.26 -1.18
N VAL A 448 -3.44 16.33 -0.34
CA VAL A 448 -2.84 15.03 -0.12
C VAL A 448 -3.85 13.93 -0.42
N ILE A 449 -3.37 12.78 -0.87
CA ILE A 449 -4.22 11.63 -1.12
C ILE A 449 -4.28 10.79 0.17
N PRO A 450 -5.46 10.57 0.75
CA PRO A 450 -5.60 9.70 1.91
C PRO A 450 -5.06 8.30 1.61
N GLY A 451 -4.18 7.80 2.50
CA GLY A 451 -3.57 6.47 2.33
C GLY A 451 -2.34 6.42 1.42
N ASP A 452 -1.90 7.54 0.84
CA ASP A 452 -0.64 7.57 0.09
C ASP A 452 0.54 7.29 1.02
N ARG A 453 1.12 6.09 0.89
CA ARG A 453 2.26 5.64 1.70
C ARG A 453 3.53 6.44 1.47
N ARG A 454 3.65 7.14 0.34
CA ARG A 454 4.79 8.01 0.03
C ARG A 454 4.65 9.39 0.63
N GLU A 455 3.49 9.67 1.23
CA GLU A 455 3.24 10.95 1.89
C GLU A 455 3.50 12.14 0.96
N LYS A 456 3.01 12.06 -0.29
CA LYS A 456 3.15 13.13 -1.27
C LYS A 456 2.24 14.30 -0.94
N ILE A 457 2.72 15.51 -1.25
CA ILE A 457 1.94 16.74 -1.21
C ILE A 457 1.84 17.24 -2.65
N TYR A 458 0.63 17.37 -3.14
CA TYR A 458 0.32 17.90 -4.46
C TYR A 458 0.12 19.41 -4.35
N VAL A 459 0.85 20.20 -5.15
CA VAL A 459 0.84 21.65 -5.08
C VAL A 459 0.48 22.24 -6.45
N ASN A 460 -0.45 23.20 -6.46
CA ASN A 460 -0.87 23.89 -7.68
C ASN A 460 0.21 24.90 -8.10
N ASN A 461 0.74 24.76 -9.32
CA ASN A 461 1.80 25.59 -9.85
C ASN A 461 1.42 27.08 -9.87
N GLN A 462 0.23 27.41 -10.34
CA GLN A 462 -0.22 28.81 -10.46
C GLN A 462 -0.34 29.46 -9.09
N PHE A 463 -0.98 28.76 -8.14
CA PHE A 463 -1.14 29.26 -6.78
C PHE A 463 0.20 29.44 -6.09
N PHE A 464 1.05 28.41 -6.08
CA PHE A 464 2.35 28.43 -5.40
C PHE A 464 3.35 29.40 -6.04
N THR A 465 3.23 29.69 -7.33
CA THR A 465 4.05 30.70 -7.99
C THR A 465 3.65 32.14 -7.57
N SER A 466 2.37 32.37 -7.30
CA SER A 466 1.83 33.71 -7.01
C SER A 466 1.74 34.03 -5.51
N ALA A 467 1.50 33.04 -4.65
CA ALA A 467 1.25 33.23 -3.21
C ALA A 467 2.51 33.64 -2.43
N PRO A 468 2.36 34.34 -1.29
CA PRO A 468 3.45 34.59 -0.34
C PRO A 468 4.03 33.32 0.26
N THR A 469 5.32 33.34 0.60
CA THR A 469 6.01 32.16 1.13
C THR A 469 5.45 31.67 2.46
N GLU A 470 4.99 32.57 3.31
CA GLU A 470 4.34 32.26 4.60
C GLU A 470 3.02 31.51 4.40
N GLU A 471 2.24 31.87 3.40
CA GLU A 471 0.99 31.18 3.04
C GLU A 471 1.29 29.77 2.52
N LEU A 472 2.34 29.63 1.70
CA LEU A 472 2.79 28.32 1.24
C LEU A 472 3.26 27.42 2.39
N ALA A 473 3.96 27.99 3.37
CA ALA A 473 4.39 27.27 4.58
C ALA A 473 3.18 26.81 5.40
N PHE A 474 2.15 27.66 5.54
CA PHE A 474 0.89 27.28 6.18
C PHE A 474 0.24 26.10 5.48
N ILE A 475 0.07 26.15 4.17
CA ILE A 475 -0.56 25.09 3.36
C ILE A 475 0.24 23.78 3.49
N ILE A 476 1.56 23.84 3.41
CA ILE A 476 2.41 22.65 3.56
C ILE A 476 2.25 22.01 4.94
N ILE A 477 2.15 22.80 6.01
CA ILE A 477 1.90 22.29 7.36
C ILE A 477 0.51 21.65 7.43
N HIS A 478 -0.52 22.31 6.89
CA HIS A 478 -1.90 21.84 6.84
C HIS A 478 -1.99 20.47 6.15
N GLU A 479 -1.48 20.37 4.91
CA GLU A 479 -1.48 19.11 4.17
C GLU A 479 -0.70 17.99 4.88
N ARG A 480 0.41 18.37 5.52
CA ARG A 480 1.19 17.39 6.28
C ARG A 480 0.46 16.88 7.52
N ILE A 481 -0.40 17.68 8.14
CA ILE A 481 -1.20 17.29 9.29
C ILE A 481 -2.32 16.31 8.89
N HIS A 482 -2.90 16.42 7.70
CA HIS A 482 -3.82 15.43 7.15
C HIS A 482 -3.20 14.01 7.09
N GLN A 483 -1.90 13.92 6.91
CA GLN A 483 -1.17 12.65 6.87
C GLN A 483 -0.79 12.11 8.26
N SER A 484 -1.17 12.81 9.36
CA SER A 484 -0.86 12.38 10.73
C SER A 484 -1.65 11.13 11.11
N LYS A 485 -0.96 10.18 11.73
CA LYS A 485 -1.54 8.97 12.32
C LYS A 485 -2.10 9.19 13.73
N VAL A 486 -1.81 10.34 14.33
CA VAL A 486 -2.21 10.69 15.71
C VAL A 486 -3.63 11.25 15.77
N ILE A 487 -4.07 11.88 14.69
CA ILE A 487 -5.42 12.45 14.56
C ILE A 487 -6.13 11.86 13.35
N SER A 488 -7.44 11.71 13.46
CA SER A 488 -8.28 11.22 12.37
C SER A 488 -8.74 12.36 11.44
N ALA A 489 -7.91 13.39 11.22
CA ALA A 489 -8.19 14.53 10.37
C ALA A 489 -8.01 14.13 8.89
N GLN A 490 -8.96 13.37 8.33
CA GLN A 490 -8.94 12.93 6.93
C GLN A 490 -9.67 13.89 5.98
N LYS A 491 -10.34 14.94 6.50
CA LYS A 491 -11.10 15.93 5.74
C LYS A 491 -10.82 17.32 6.29
N ASP A 492 -10.97 18.34 5.45
CA ASP A 492 -11.05 19.73 5.88
C ASP A 492 -12.38 19.93 6.60
N LEU A 493 -12.32 20.00 7.92
CA LEU A 493 -13.49 20.16 8.75
C LEU A 493 -13.61 21.62 9.21
N TRP A 494 -13.89 22.51 8.26
CA TRP A 494 -14.34 23.86 8.57
C TRP A 494 -15.75 23.80 9.11
N TYR A 495 -15.88 23.76 10.43
CA TYR A 495 -17.22 23.74 11.05
C TYR A 495 -17.93 25.08 10.96
N LEU A 496 -17.21 26.20 10.72
CA LEU A 496 -17.79 27.52 10.66
C LEU A 496 -17.56 28.18 9.30
N VAL A 497 -18.59 28.81 8.77
CA VAL A 497 -18.48 29.67 7.58
C VAL A 497 -17.72 30.94 7.93
N PRO A 498 -16.74 31.39 7.10
CA PRO A 498 -16.04 32.66 7.30
C PRO A 498 -16.99 33.85 7.26
N THR A 499 -16.84 34.77 8.19
CA THR A 499 -17.62 36.03 8.21
C THR A 499 -16.74 37.22 7.86
N SER A 500 -17.34 38.35 7.52
CA SER A 500 -16.60 39.60 7.24
C SER A 500 -15.73 40.05 8.43
N SER A 501 -16.09 39.70 9.65
CA SER A 501 -15.31 40.00 10.85
C SER A 501 -14.04 39.16 10.96
N ASP A 502 -14.02 37.96 10.38
CA ASP A 502 -12.82 37.12 10.34
C ASP A 502 -11.71 37.73 9.44
N TYR A 503 -12.09 38.61 8.51
CA TYR A 503 -11.20 39.35 7.65
C TYR A 503 -10.89 40.78 8.15
N ALA A 504 -11.32 41.18 9.34
CA ALA A 504 -11.19 42.53 9.87
C ALA A 504 -9.74 43.02 10.08
N GLY A 505 -8.76 42.10 10.10
CA GLY A 505 -7.32 42.41 10.16
C GLY A 505 -6.60 42.48 8.80
N ALA A 506 -7.35 42.34 7.70
CA ALA A 506 -6.78 42.33 6.35
C ALA A 506 -6.23 43.70 5.94
N LYS A 507 -4.98 43.73 5.44
CA LYS A 507 -4.37 44.91 4.86
C LYS A 507 -5.06 45.27 3.55
N LEU A 508 -5.59 46.50 3.45
CA LEU A 508 -6.02 47.10 2.17
C LEU A 508 -4.79 47.46 1.35
N VAL A 509 -4.61 46.83 0.19
CA VAL A 509 -3.63 47.21 -0.81
C VAL A 509 -4.39 47.76 -2.00
N SER A 510 -4.20 49.06 -2.31
CA SER A 510 -4.81 49.77 -3.47
C SER A 510 -6.34 49.71 -3.52
N GLY A 511 -7.03 49.75 -2.36
CA GLY A 511 -8.50 49.78 -2.32
C GLY A 511 -9.20 48.43 -2.42
N ASN A 512 -8.46 47.36 -2.64
CA ASN A 512 -8.97 45.99 -2.56
C ASN A 512 -8.43 45.26 -1.31
N VAL A 513 -9.24 44.41 -0.73
CA VAL A 513 -8.80 43.50 0.36
C VAL A 513 -7.74 42.58 -0.24
N ASP A 514 -6.53 42.59 0.33
CA ASP A 514 -5.53 41.59 -0.01
C ASP A 514 -5.97 40.26 0.63
N LEU A 515 -6.74 39.51 -0.15
CA LEU A 515 -7.25 38.19 0.24
C LEU A 515 -6.13 37.21 0.57
N LYS A 516 -4.89 37.44 0.12
CA LYS A 516 -3.76 36.54 0.32
C LYS A 516 -3.12 36.68 1.69
N THR A 517 -2.94 37.91 2.20
CA THR A 517 -2.45 38.17 3.56
C THR A 517 -3.54 37.96 4.62
N SER A 518 -4.81 37.97 4.22
CA SER A 518 -5.95 37.87 5.11
C SER A 518 -6.37 36.43 5.44
N LYS A 519 -6.00 35.44 4.63
CA LYS A 519 -6.46 34.06 4.83
C LYS A 519 -5.96 33.47 6.16
N ASN A 520 -4.67 33.62 6.48
CA ASN A 520 -4.13 33.16 7.76
C ASN A 520 -4.72 33.90 8.97
N ALA A 521 -4.96 35.20 8.84
CA ALA A 521 -5.61 36.00 9.87
C ALA A 521 -7.09 35.59 10.06
N ALA A 522 -7.82 35.33 8.96
CA ALA A 522 -9.18 34.84 8.99
C ALA A 522 -9.26 33.45 9.64
N MET A 523 -8.36 32.56 9.33
CA MET A 523 -8.29 31.23 9.92
C MET A 523 -8.03 31.26 11.42
N ALA A 524 -7.12 32.12 11.88
CA ALA A 524 -6.88 32.31 13.32
C ALA A 524 -8.12 32.91 14.01
N SER A 525 -8.82 33.87 13.37
CA SER A 525 -10.08 34.44 13.85
C SER A 525 -11.18 33.39 13.95
N MET A 526 -11.35 32.56 12.92
CA MET A 526 -12.33 31.46 12.92
C MET A 526 -12.04 30.43 14.00
N SER A 527 -10.78 30.03 14.20
CA SER A 527 -10.38 29.15 15.29
C SER A 527 -10.74 29.75 16.65
N LYS A 528 -10.46 31.04 16.87
CA LYS A 528 -10.83 31.77 18.08
C LYS A 528 -12.35 31.84 18.24
N ARG A 529 -13.10 32.15 17.19
CA ARG A 529 -14.57 32.19 17.18
C ARG A 529 -15.16 30.84 17.58
N MET A 530 -14.69 29.76 17.00
CA MET A 530 -15.10 28.39 17.33
C MET A 530 -14.93 28.07 18.82
N MET A 531 -13.84 28.54 19.45
CA MET A 531 -13.54 28.24 20.84
C MET A 531 -14.27 29.14 21.83
N THR A 532 -14.59 30.40 21.47
CA THR A 532 -15.06 31.41 22.41
C THR A 532 -16.54 31.81 22.25
N THR A 533 -17.13 31.63 21.06
CA THR A 533 -18.48 32.15 20.77
C THR A 533 -19.56 31.17 21.19
N THR A 534 -20.54 31.67 21.98
CA THR A 534 -21.74 30.92 22.36
C THR A 534 -22.98 31.27 21.51
N ASN A 535 -22.85 32.24 20.59
CA ASN A 535 -23.94 32.76 19.75
C ASN A 535 -23.86 32.25 18.28
N ILE A 536 -23.36 31.03 18.09
CA ILE A 536 -23.31 30.37 16.77
C ILE A 536 -24.72 29.91 16.40
N VAL A 537 -25.13 30.16 15.15
CA VAL A 537 -26.42 29.69 14.58
C VAL A 537 -26.16 28.66 13.49
N ILE A 538 -27.21 27.97 13.01
CA ILE A 538 -27.08 26.89 12.04
C ILE A 538 -26.41 27.36 10.71
N ASP A 539 -26.69 28.60 10.30
CA ASP A 539 -26.12 29.20 9.09
C ASP A 539 -24.63 29.50 9.22
N ASP A 540 -24.08 29.46 10.43
CA ASP A 540 -22.63 29.56 10.68
C ASP A 540 -21.90 28.24 10.46
N ILE A 541 -22.62 27.10 10.40
CA ILE A 541 -22.04 25.77 10.18
C ILE A 541 -22.01 25.48 8.69
N ASP A 542 -20.83 25.16 8.18
CA ASP A 542 -20.67 24.82 6.75
C ASP A 542 -21.55 23.63 6.37
N PRO A 543 -22.43 23.76 5.36
CA PRO A 543 -23.35 22.69 4.96
C PRO A 543 -22.65 21.38 4.62
N SER A 544 -21.42 21.41 4.10
CA SER A 544 -20.66 20.22 3.67
C SER A 544 -20.18 19.35 4.84
N VAL A 545 -20.15 19.88 6.07
CA VAL A 545 -19.66 19.18 7.27
C VAL A 545 -20.72 19.06 8.38
N GLN A 546 -21.98 19.41 8.11
CA GLN A 546 -23.06 19.36 9.12
C GLN A 546 -23.24 17.96 9.69
N ASP A 547 -23.17 16.91 8.87
CA ASP A 547 -23.29 15.52 9.34
C ASP A 547 -22.14 15.14 10.30
N ASP A 548 -20.91 15.54 10.00
CA ASP A 548 -19.77 15.29 10.91
C ASP A 548 -19.89 16.11 12.18
N PHE A 549 -20.37 17.35 12.09
CA PHE A 549 -20.65 18.20 13.25
C PHE A 549 -21.66 17.52 14.19
N VAL A 550 -22.77 17.00 13.67
CA VAL A 550 -23.78 16.25 14.44
C VAL A 550 -23.16 15.00 15.07
N ASN A 551 -22.43 14.21 14.32
CA ASN A 551 -21.78 12.99 14.80
C ASN A 551 -20.78 13.26 15.94
N VAL A 552 -20.00 14.33 15.85
CA VAL A 552 -19.00 14.68 16.87
C VAL A 552 -19.63 15.29 18.10
N ALA A 553 -20.70 16.09 17.93
CA ALA A 553 -21.45 16.71 19.00
C ALA A 553 -22.37 15.74 19.75
N GLY A 554 -22.75 14.63 19.12
CA GLY A 554 -23.59 13.60 19.72
C GLY A 554 -25.07 13.96 19.78
N GLY A 555 -25.58 14.75 18.82
CA GLY A 555 -26.99 15.09 18.67
C GLY A 555 -27.73 14.18 17.69
N ALA A 556 -29.04 14.09 17.78
CA ALA A 556 -29.91 13.45 16.79
C ALA A 556 -30.26 14.40 15.62
N SER A 557 -29.98 15.70 15.79
CA SER A 557 -30.18 16.74 14.78
C SER A 557 -29.11 17.83 14.89
N ILE A 558 -28.99 18.67 13.84
CA ILE A 558 -28.07 19.80 13.85
C ILE A 558 -28.35 20.81 14.96
N ASP A 559 -29.62 21.03 15.33
CA ASP A 559 -30.02 21.93 16.41
C ASP A 559 -29.56 21.40 17.77
N GLU A 560 -29.75 20.11 18.05
CA GLU A 560 -29.28 19.47 19.29
C GLU A 560 -27.75 19.48 19.37
N ALA A 561 -27.08 19.21 18.25
CA ALA A 561 -25.62 19.27 18.13
C ALA A 561 -25.11 20.69 18.44
N LEU A 562 -25.76 21.71 17.89
CA LEU A 562 -25.40 23.11 18.08
C LEU A 562 -25.60 23.55 19.55
N GLU A 563 -26.68 23.15 20.18
CA GLU A 563 -26.90 23.42 21.62
C GLU A 563 -25.87 22.71 22.52
N SER A 564 -25.50 21.46 22.19
CA SER A 564 -24.43 20.75 22.87
C SER A 564 -23.07 21.44 22.69
N PHE A 565 -22.76 21.88 21.47
CA PHE A 565 -21.53 22.60 21.13
C PHE A 565 -21.42 23.92 21.94
N LYS A 566 -22.49 24.72 22.00
CA LYS A 566 -22.54 25.99 22.77
C LYS A 566 -22.29 25.78 24.26
N LYS A 567 -22.89 24.73 24.83
CA LYS A 567 -22.85 24.47 26.26
C LYS A 567 -21.62 23.73 26.75
N THR A 568 -20.89 23.04 25.85
CA THR A 568 -19.82 22.09 26.24
C THR A 568 -18.44 22.51 25.71
N PRO A 569 -17.62 23.23 26.51
CA PRO A 569 -16.28 23.63 26.11
C PRO A 569 -15.39 22.46 25.67
N ALA A 570 -15.48 21.30 26.33
CA ALA A 570 -14.72 20.10 25.96
C ALA A 570 -15.06 19.59 24.56
N LEU A 571 -16.28 19.79 24.07
CA LEU A 571 -16.69 19.42 22.74
C LEU A 571 -16.04 20.34 21.68
N ARG A 572 -16.01 21.64 21.94
CA ARG A 572 -15.29 22.61 21.08
C ARG A 572 -13.81 22.26 20.95
N THR A 573 -13.17 21.92 22.07
CA THR A 573 -11.80 21.42 22.10
C THR A 573 -11.63 20.16 21.23
N LYS A 574 -12.54 19.19 21.36
CA LYS A 574 -12.51 17.95 20.56
C LYS A 574 -12.59 18.24 19.06
N MET A 575 -13.44 19.17 18.64
CA MET A 575 -13.56 19.58 17.24
C MET A 575 -12.32 20.32 16.74
N ALA A 576 -11.76 21.25 17.54
CA ALA A 576 -10.53 21.95 17.20
C ALA A 576 -9.35 21.00 16.98
N PHE A 577 -9.26 19.90 17.74
CA PHE A 577 -8.23 18.86 17.58
C PHE A 577 -8.44 17.96 16.35
N ARG A 578 -9.55 18.08 15.65
CA ARG A 578 -9.82 17.36 14.39
C ARG A 578 -9.56 18.22 13.15
N ASN A 579 -9.40 19.52 13.31
CA ASN A 579 -9.22 20.44 12.19
C ASN A 579 -7.73 20.76 11.95
N PRO A 580 -7.14 20.37 10.81
CA PRO A 580 -5.75 20.67 10.46
C PRO A 580 -5.39 22.15 10.46
N ASP A 581 -6.35 23.01 10.10
CA ASP A 581 -6.14 24.46 10.09
C ASP A 581 -5.85 25.04 11.48
N ASN A 582 -6.46 24.51 12.53
CA ASN A 582 -6.15 24.94 13.89
C ASN A 582 -4.69 24.68 14.26
N TYR A 583 -4.11 23.56 13.80
CA TYR A 583 -2.72 23.24 14.01
C TYR A 583 -1.80 24.15 13.21
N ALA A 584 -2.10 24.35 11.93
CA ALA A 584 -1.29 25.20 11.06
C ALA A 584 -1.37 26.68 11.50
N SER A 585 -2.57 27.17 11.85
CA SER A 585 -2.79 28.52 12.38
C SER A 585 -2.03 28.78 13.67
N TYR A 586 -2.01 27.82 14.61
CA TYR A 586 -1.26 27.95 15.85
C TYR A 586 0.24 28.16 15.61
N ILE A 587 0.80 27.46 14.62
CA ILE A 587 2.22 27.56 14.25
C ILE A 587 2.55 28.88 13.58
N MET A 588 1.71 29.31 12.62
CA MET A 588 2.01 30.43 11.72
C MET A 588 1.45 31.77 12.19
N ALA A 589 0.43 31.80 13.07
CA ALA A 589 -0.11 33.04 13.58
C ALA A 589 0.89 33.78 14.49
N PRO A 590 0.93 35.12 14.46
CA PRO A 590 1.71 35.91 15.41
C PRO A 590 1.24 35.65 16.86
N ALA A 591 2.11 35.95 17.84
CA ALA A 591 1.69 35.93 19.24
C ALA A 591 0.52 36.91 19.45
N ILE A 592 -0.50 36.45 20.18
CA ILE A 592 -1.73 37.22 20.46
C ILE A 592 -1.45 38.28 21.53
#